data_426fed9456975a891ff086d95d125c9f
#
_entry.id   426fed9456975a891ff086d95d125c9f
#
_cell.length_a   1.000
_cell.length_b   1.000
_cell.length_c   1.000
_cell.angle_alpha   90.00
_cell.angle_beta   90.00
_cell.angle_gamma   90.00
#
_symmetry.space_group_name_H-M   'P 1'
#
loop_
_entity.id
_entity.type
_entity.pdbx_description
1 polymer ?
#
loop_
_entity_poly.entity_id
_entity_poly.type
_entity_poly.pdbx_seq_one_letter_code
_entity_poly.pdbx_strand_id
1 'polypeptide(L)'
;QRQMCIRDRHDTIYSRGDYMLFKNATIYTMEQDPFVGDFKIDKGVFTEIGKDLTANEGEDVQDLNGLYVFPGLVESHCHLGMEETAIRFEGDDVNEITDPITPNMRGIDGCNPMDETIKESLKSGVTTVAAGPGSANVIGGTFFAYKTAGNCIDEMTIQNPLAMKAAFGENPKRCYKGNKIDTRMQISALLRETLAKTKKY
;
A
#
# COMPACT_ATOMS: atom_id res chain seq x y z
N GLN A 1 -17.36 -7.69 6.23
CA GLN A 1 -18.06 -6.53 6.79
C GLN A 1 -17.05 -5.40 6.89
N ARG A 2 -17.19 -4.43 5.98
CA ARG A 2 -16.41 -3.20 6.04
C ARG A 2 -16.62 -2.59 7.42
N GLN A 3 -15.60 -2.58 8.24
CA GLN A 3 -15.66 -1.88 9.50
C GLN A 3 -15.76 -0.40 9.18
N MET A 4 -16.98 0.15 9.30
CA MET A 4 -17.17 1.59 9.14
C MET A 4 -16.33 2.29 10.19
N CYS A 5 -15.30 3.00 9.76
CA CYS A 5 -14.54 3.90 10.60
C CYS A 5 -15.47 5.04 10.99
N ILE A 6 -16.09 4.94 12.17
CA ILE A 6 -16.86 6.05 12.74
C ILE A 6 -15.84 7.13 13.07
N ARG A 7 -15.88 8.19 12.29
CA ARG A 7 -15.10 9.40 12.47
C ARG A 7 -15.66 10.21 13.63
N ASP A 8 -15.48 9.70 14.86
CA ASP A 8 -15.69 10.47 16.06
C ASP A 8 -14.44 10.39 16.92
N ARG A 9 -13.49 11.23 16.61
CA ARG A 9 -12.56 11.93 17.51
C ARG A 9 -11.37 12.43 16.75
N HIS A 10 -11.33 13.72 16.56
CA HIS A 10 -10.09 14.48 16.45
C HIS A 10 -9.35 14.52 17.82
N ASP A 11 -9.24 13.39 18.47
CA ASP A 11 -8.25 13.21 19.51
C ASP A 11 -7.08 12.49 18.86
N THR A 12 -6.21 13.31 18.30
CA THR A 12 -4.86 12.90 17.95
C THR A 12 -4.25 12.32 19.23
N ILE A 13 -4.23 10.99 19.33
CA ILE A 13 -3.50 10.31 20.38
C ILE A 13 -2.02 10.46 20.01
N TYR A 14 -1.49 11.64 20.23
CA TYR A 14 -0.06 11.83 20.33
C TYR A 14 0.33 11.29 21.72
N SER A 15 0.77 10.06 21.75
CA SER A 15 1.39 9.47 22.94
C SER A 15 2.78 10.10 23.18
N ARG A 16 3.33 9.96 24.39
CA ARG A 16 4.74 10.24 24.68
C ARG A 16 5.60 9.71 23.53
N GLY A 17 6.32 10.57 22.83
CA GLY A 17 7.14 10.24 21.67
C GLY A 17 6.90 11.08 20.40
N ASP A 18 6.02 12.07 20.45
CA ASP A 18 5.76 12.97 19.31
C ASP A 18 6.95 13.85 18.97
N TYR A 19 7.79 14.15 19.97
CA TYR A 19 9.02 14.91 19.85
C TYR A 19 10.18 14.02 20.31
N MET A 20 10.96 13.53 19.39
CA MET A 20 12.02 12.58 19.70
C MET A 20 13.30 12.89 18.93
N LEU A 21 14.41 12.91 19.68
CA LEU A 21 15.76 12.95 19.13
C LEU A 21 16.34 11.53 19.14
N PHE A 22 16.71 11.04 17.98
CA PHE A 22 17.46 9.79 17.81
C PHE A 22 18.93 10.12 17.58
N LYS A 23 19.81 9.45 18.34
CA LYS A 23 21.24 9.70 18.33
C LYS A 23 22.04 8.48 17.85
N ASN A 24 23.24 8.77 17.33
CA ASN A 24 24.24 7.77 17.00
C ASN A 24 23.77 6.72 15.98
N ALA A 25 23.04 7.11 14.95
CA ALA A 25 22.59 6.24 13.85
C ALA A 25 23.56 6.29 12.67
N THR A 26 23.68 5.18 11.92
CA THR A 26 24.21 5.22 10.57
C THR A 26 23.07 5.48 9.60
N ILE A 27 23.00 6.70 9.06
CA ILE A 27 21.85 7.22 8.31
C ILE A 27 22.07 7.12 6.82
N TYR A 28 21.13 6.49 6.12
CA TYR A 28 21.04 6.36 4.68
C TYR A 28 19.89 7.23 4.16
N THR A 29 20.16 8.47 3.78
CA THR A 29 19.11 9.38 3.25
C THR A 29 18.76 9.08 1.80
N MET A 30 19.58 8.34 1.07
CA MET A 30 19.53 8.10 -0.37
C MET A 30 19.81 9.34 -1.24
N GLU A 31 20.10 10.48 -0.64
CA GLU A 31 20.43 11.74 -1.32
C GLU A 31 21.94 12.04 -1.27
N GLN A 32 22.65 11.42 -0.33
CA GLN A 32 24.09 11.55 -0.15
C GLN A 32 24.69 10.25 0.41
N ASP A 33 26.02 10.21 0.52
CA ASP A 33 26.72 9.08 1.14
C ASP A 33 26.25 8.88 2.59
N PRO A 34 26.16 7.62 3.06
CA PRO A 34 25.78 7.32 4.44
C PRO A 34 26.74 7.99 5.44
N PHE A 35 26.19 8.46 6.55
CA PHE A 35 26.97 9.08 7.61
C PHE A 35 26.46 8.69 9.00
N VAL A 36 27.32 8.77 9.99
CA VAL A 36 26.93 8.64 11.41
C VAL A 36 26.45 9.98 11.91
N GLY A 37 25.24 10.00 12.46
CA GLY A 37 24.60 11.22 12.94
C GLY A 37 23.32 10.96 13.70
N ASP A 38 22.55 12.02 13.86
CA ASP A 38 21.34 12.12 14.65
C ASP A 38 20.18 12.61 13.77
N PHE A 39 18.95 12.37 14.21
CA PHE A 39 17.78 12.97 13.58
C PHE A 39 16.67 13.23 14.59
N LYS A 40 15.83 14.22 14.30
CA LYS A 40 14.65 14.56 15.09
C LYS A 40 13.37 14.25 14.34
N ILE A 41 12.40 13.76 15.07
CA ILE A 41 11.02 13.55 14.59
C ILE A 41 10.08 14.38 15.45
N ASP A 42 9.21 15.13 14.77
CA ASP A 42 8.09 15.84 15.35
C ASP A 42 6.81 15.41 14.60
N LYS A 43 5.84 14.86 15.33
CA LYS A 43 4.54 14.44 14.79
C LYS A 43 4.66 13.58 13.53
N GLY A 44 5.59 12.63 13.55
CA GLY A 44 5.80 11.70 12.45
C GLY A 44 6.56 12.26 11.24
N VAL A 45 7.14 13.46 11.36
CA VAL A 45 7.92 14.10 10.31
C VAL A 45 9.36 14.30 10.76
N PHE A 46 10.33 14.04 9.88
CA PHE A 46 11.72 14.41 10.12
C PHE A 46 11.86 15.94 10.07
N THR A 47 12.28 16.53 11.18
CA THR A 47 12.46 17.98 11.28
C THR A 47 13.92 18.40 11.15
N GLU A 48 14.85 17.53 11.54
CA GLU A 48 16.27 17.79 11.47
C GLU A 48 17.05 16.48 11.30
N ILE A 49 18.07 16.48 10.44
CA ILE A 49 19.01 15.37 10.25
C ILE A 49 20.42 15.97 10.20
N GLY A 50 21.31 15.51 11.05
CA GLY A 50 22.66 16.09 11.13
C GLY A 50 23.58 15.38 12.10
N LYS A 51 24.65 16.05 12.50
CA LYS A 51 25.59 15.55 13.51
C LYS A 51 25.46 16.38 14.77
N ASP A 52 25.67 15.74 15.92
CA ASP A 52 25.75 16.39 17.25
C ASP A 52 24.50 17.23 17.60
N LEU A 53 23.32 16.75 17.20
CA LEU A 53 22.07 17.40 17.53
C LEU A 53 21.82 17.37 19.05
N THR A 54 21.28 18.47 19.57
CA THR A 54 20.92 18.61 20.98
C THR A 54 19.42 18.51 21.18
N ALA A 55 19.01 17.80 22.24
CA ALA A 55 17.61 17.72 22.60
C ALA A 55 17.08 19.09 23.06
N ASN A 56 15.84 19.39 22.70
CA ASN A 56 15.10 20.51 23.25
C ASN A 56 14.58 20.15 24.66
N GLU A 57 14.15 21.16 25.41
CA GLU A 57 13.55 20.92 26.72
C GLU A 57 12.26 20.08 26.57
N GLY A 58 12.24 18.92 27.28
CA GLY A 58 11.11 17.99 27.24
C GLY A 58 11.08 17.03 26.04
N GLU A 59 12.10 17.05 25.18
CA GLU A 59 12.24 16.10 24.06
C GLU A 59 12.80 14.76 24.55
N ASP A 60 12.15 13.66 24.17
CA ASP A 60 12.66 12.32 24.47
C ASP A 60 13.90 12.01 23.59
N VAL A 61 14.89 11.37 24.19
CA VAL A 61 16.16 11.02 23.51
C VAL A 61 16.33 9.51 23.49
N GLN A 62 16.56 8.95 22.31
CA GLN A 62 16.90 7.55 22.12
C GLN A 62 18.25 7.39 21.44
N ASP A 63 19.17 6.69 22.09
CA ASP A 63 20.44 6.30 21.46
C ASP A 63 20.25 5.03 20.64
N LEU A 64 20.50 5.11 19.33
CA LEU A 64 20.42 3.98 18.40
C LEU A 64 21.68 3.13 18.34
N ASN A 65 22.75 3.57 19.03
CA ASN A 65 23.94 2.77 19.27
C ASN A 65 24.56 2.17 17.99
N GLY A 66 24.59 2.95 16.92
CA GLY A 66 25.14 2.56 15.61
C GLY A 66 24.19 1.77 14.72
N LEU A 67 22.93 1.63 15.08
CA LEU A 67 21.92 1.02 14.20
C LEU A 67 21.81 1.77 12.86
N TYR A 68 21.46 1.02 11.80
CA TYR A 68 21.25 1.58 10.48
C TYR A 68 19.82 2.10 10.33
N VAL A 69 19.69 3.30 9.77
CA VAL A 69 18.40 3.94 9.47
C VAL A 69 18.27 4.13 7.97
N PHE A 70 17.19 3.60 7.41
CA PHE A 70 16.86 3.67 5.99
C PHE A 70 15.47 4.27 5.81
N PRO A 71 15.16 4.89 4.65
CA PRO A 71 13.79 5.15 4.25
C PRO A 71 12.99 3.85 4.21
N GLY A 72 11.73 3.91 4.60
CA GLY A 72 10.84 2.74 4.50
C GLY A 72 10.73 2.26 3.05
N LEU A 73 10.70 0.94 2.87
CA LEU A 73 10.55 0.32 1.55
C LEU A 73 9.14 0.59 1.00
N VAL A 74 9.07 0.78 -0.31
CA VAL A 74 7.82 0.96 -1.05
C VAL A 74 7.63 -0.23 -1.99
N GLU A 75 6.59 -1.03 -1.75
CA GLU A 75 6.18 -2.08 -2.68
C GLU A 75 5.21 -1.49 -3.72
N SER A 76 5.66 -1.44 -4.96
CA SER A 76 4.93 -0.77 -6.04
C SER A 76 3.83 -1.61 -6.69
N HIS A 77 3.73 -2.90 -6.39
CA HIS A 77 2.72 -3.78 -6.95
C HIS A 77 2.52 -5.04 -6.10
N CYS A 78 1.45 -5.07 -5.35
CA CYS A 78 1.06 -6.25 -4.56
C CYS A 78 -0.47 -6.41 -4.48
N HIS A 79 -0.90 -7.42 -3.71
CA HIS A 79 -2.30 -7.69 -3.38
C HIS A 79 -2.51 -7.72 -1.85
N LEU A 80 -1.61 -7.09 -1.11
CA LEU A 80 -1.56 -7.11 0.34
C LEU A 80 -2.89 -6.62 0.94
N GLY A 81 -3.46 -7.39 1.87
CA GLY A 81 -4.75 -7.13 2.49
C GLY A 81 -5.97 -7.57 1.69
N MET A 82 -5.79 -8.08 0.44
CA MET A 82 -6.89 -8.57 -0.42
C MET A 82 -6.93 -10.10 -0.51
N GLU A 83 -5.94 -10.79 0.05
CA GLU A 83 -5.87 -12.25 0.15
C GLU A 83 -5.45 -12.58 1.58
N GLU A 84 -6.43 -12.78 2.47
CA GLU A 84 -6.19 -12.94 3.89
C GLU A 84 -5.54 -14.28 4.22
N THR A 85 -4.48 -14.24 5.02
CA THR A 85 -3.75 -15.44 5.43
C THR A 85 -4.63 -16.40 6.21
N ALA A 86 -4.60 -17.68 5.85
CA ALA A 86 -5.33 -18.79 6.48
C ALA A 86 -6.86 -18.72 6.39
N ILE A 87 -7.43 -17.73 5.73
CA ILE A 87 -8.85 -17.61 5.43
C ILE A 87 -9.05 -17.87 3.93
N ARG A 88 -9.38 -19.04 3.53
CA ARG A 88 -9.46 -19.50 2.15
C ARG A 88 -10.34 -18.62 1.26
N PHE A 89 -11.41 -19.18 0.73
CA PHE A 89 -12.35 -18.49 -0.17
C PHE A 89 -12.93 -17.19 0.44
N GLU A 90 -13.23 -17.19 1.70
CA GLU A 90 -13.82 -16.02 2.39
C GLU A 90 -12.87 -14.82 2.51
N GLY A 91 -11.59 -15.05 2.39
CA GLY A 91 -10.56 -14.01 2.44
C GLY A 91 -9.88 -13.72 1.11
N ASP A 92 -10.32 -14.36 0.01
CA ASP A 92 -9.75 -14.17 -1.34
C ASP A 92 -10.61 -13.19 -2.15
N ASP A 93 -10.30 -11.91 -2.02
CA ASP A 93 -10.92 -10.79 -2.75
C ASP A 93 -10.03 -10.22 -3.87
N VAL A 94 -8.99 -10.97 -4.25
CA VAL A 94 -7.99 -10.50 -5.24
C VAL A 94 -8.59 -10.37 -6.65
N ASN A 95 -9.53 -11.25 -7.04
CA ASN A 95 -10.03 -11.27 -8.41
C ASN A 95 -11.55 -11.40 -8.48
N GLU A 96 -12.22 -10.38 -9.03
CA GLU A 96 -13.63 -10.48 -9.41
C GLU A 96 -13.74 -11.13 -10.80
N ILE A 97 -14.16 -12.39 -10.86
CA ILE A 97 -14.16 -13.20 -12.11
C ILE A 97 -15.53 -13.35 -12.77
N THR A 98 -16.52 -12.55 -12.41
CA THR A 98 -17.86 -12.59 -13.03
C THR A 98 -17.88 -12.00 -14.44
N ASP A 99 -17.00 -11.05 -14.73
CA ASP A 99 -16.83 -10.43 -16.04
C ASP A 99 -15.36 -10.08 -16.32
N PRO A 100 -14.83 -10.26 -17.54
CA PRO A 100 -13.45 -9.89 -17.85
C PRO A 100 -13.20 -8.38 -17.91
N ILE A 101 -14.26 -7.55 -17.84
CA ILE A 101 -14.19 -6.08 -17.89
C ILE A 101 -14.92 -5.51 -16.66
N THR A 102 -14.18 -5.19 -15.63
CA THR A 102 -14.68 -4.71 -14.33
C THR A 102 -13.99 -3.42 -13.87
N PRO A 103 -13.99 -2.34 -14.67
CA PRO A 103 -13.28 -1.09 -14.33
C PRO A 103 -13.84 -0.35 -13.12
N ASN A 104 -15.08 -0.67 -12.73
CA ASN A 104 -15.79 -0.09 -11.59
C ASN A 104 -15.38 -0.70 -10.23
N MET A 105 -14.64 -1.81 -10.24
CA MET A 105 -14.13 -2.40 -8.99
C MET A 105 -12.98 -1.58 -8.43
N ARG A 106 -12.89 -1.50 -7.12
CA ARG A 106 -11.84 -0.75 -6.43
C ARG A 106 -11.15 -1.66 -5.43
N GLY A 107 -9.84 -1.81 -5.55
CA GLY A 107 -9.06 -2.65 -4.63
C GLY A 107 -9.24 -2.29 -3.16
N ILE A 108 -9.43 -1.01 -2.85
CA ILE A 108 -9.68 -0.57 -1.47
C ILE A 108 -10.93 -1.21 -0.84
N ASP A 109 -11.93 -1.56 -1.64
CA ASP A 109 -13.19 -2.13 -1.12
C ASP A 109 -13.02 -3.60 -0.68
N GLY A 110 -12.03 -4.32 -1.22
CA GLY A 110 -11.68 -5.69 -0.84
C GLY A 110 -10.52 -5.78 0.16
N CYS A 111 -9.97 -4.66 0.61
CA CYS A 111 -8.81 -4.69 1.50
C CYS A 111 -9.22 -4.79 2.98
N ASN A 112 -8.67 -5.78 3.69
CA ASN A 112 -8.77 -5.91 5.14
C ASN A 112 -7.55 -5.26 5.81
N PRO A 113 -7.68 -4.08 6.46
CA PRO A 113 -6.55 -3.41 7.12
C PRO A 113 -6.02 -4.16 8.36
N MET A 114 -6.77 -5.14 8.84
CA MET A 114 -6.40 -5.95 10.00
C MET A 114 -5.66 -7.23 9.62
N ASP A 115 -5.45 -7.50 8.33
CA ASP A 115 -4.68 -8.67 7.88
C ASP A 115 -3.28 -8.66 8.52
N GLU A 116 -2.91 -9.81 9.09
CA GLU A 116 -1.64 -9.96 9.78
C GLU A 116 -0.42 -9.74 8.86
N THR A 117 -0.56 -10.07 7.59
CA THR A 117 0.52 -9.86 6.59
C THR A 117 0.88 -8.39 6.39
N ILE A 118 -0.05 -7.45 6.60
CA ILE A 118 0.23 -6.02 6.60
C ILE A 118 1.18 -5.66 7.75
N LYS A 119 0.90 -6.18 8.94
CA LYS A 119 1.75 -5.94 10.14
C LYS A 119 3.13 -6.58 10.02
N GLU A 120 3.19 -7.76 9.40
CA GLU A 120 4.46 -8.44 9.12
C GLU A 120 5.30 -7.69 8.09
N SER A 121 4.66 -7.18 7.04
CA SER A 121 5.30 -6.33 6.04
C SER A 121 5.88 -5.06 6.66
N LEU A 122 5.14 -4.40 7.56
CA LEU A 122 5.64 -3.25 8.31
C LEU A 122 6.88 -3.61 9.16
N LYS A 123 6.84 -4.71 9.90
CA LYS A 123 7.98 -5.20 10.69
C LYS A 123 9.21 -5.51 9.83
N SER A 124 8.99 -5.87 8.57
CA SER A 124 10.06 -6.14 7.59
C SER A 124 10.57 -4.87 6.89
N GLY A 125 10.05 -3.69 7.27
CA GLY A 125 10.48 -2.39 6.72
C GLY A 125 9.70 -1.91 5.51
N VAL A 126 8.68 -2.62 5.03
CA VAL A 126 7.78 -2.16 3.96
C VAL A 126 6.73 -1.24 4.59
N THR A 127 6.87 0.07 4.36
CA THR A 127 6.04 1.10 4.99
C THR A 127 4.93 1.64 4.10
N THR A 128 5.00 1.37 2.80
CA THR A 128 4.05 1.85 1.81
C THR A 128 3.87 0.80 0.72
N VAL A 129 2.63 0.57 0.30
CA VAL A 129 2.33 -0.38 -0.77
C VAL A 129 1.34 0.21 -1.77
N ALA A 130 1.46 -0.22 -3.04
CA ALA A 130 0.42 -0.07 -4.05
C ALA A 130 -0.27 -1.43 -4.21
N ALA A 131 -1.51 -1.53 -3.73
CA ALA A 131 -2.29 -2.77 -3.78
C ALA A 131 -3.53 -2.61 -4.66
N GLY A 132 -3.99 -3.72 -5.20
CA GLY A 132 -5.18 -3.74 -6.04
C GLY A 132 -5.46 -5.10 -6.63
N PRO A 133 -6.41 -5.21 -7.57
CA PRO A 133 -6.85 -6.47 -8.14
C PRO A 133 -5.75 -7.28 -8.81
N GLY A 134 -5.91 -8.59 -8.81
CA GLY A 134 -5.08 -9.55 -9.51
C GLY A 134 -5.21 -9.48 -11.03
N SER A 135 -4.64 -10.46 -11.72
CA SER A 135 -4.51 -10.44 -13.19
C SER A 135 -5.56 -11.29 -13.91
N ALA A 136 -6.68 -11.65 -13.26
CA ALA A 136 -7.72 -12.47 -13.91
C ALA A 136 -8.42 -11.74 -15.06
N ASN A 137 -8.64 -10.45 -14.94
CA ASN A 137 -9.47 -9.66 -15.84
C ASN A 137 -8.65 -8.94 -16.92
N VAL A 138 -9.24 -8.71 -18.09
CA VAL A 138 -8.65 -7.85 -19.14
C VAL A 138 -8.57 -6.40 -18.64
N ILE A 139 -9.63 -5.93 -17.95
CA ILE A 139 -9.63 -4.70 -17.15
C ILE A 139 -10.22 -5.07 -15.80
N GLY A 140 -9.43 -4.99 -14.73
CA GLY A 140 -9.76 -5.58 -13.43
C GLY A 140 -10.31 -4.61 -12.39
N GLY A 141 -10.01 -3.34 -12.47
CA GLY A 141 -10.36 -2.37 -11.43
C GLY A 141 -9.17 -1.54 -10.99
N THR A 142 -9.36 -0.73 -9.96
CA THR A 142 -8.35 0.27 -9.54
C THR A 142 -7.47 -0.19 -8.41
N PHE A 143 -6.20 0.14 -8.52
CA PHE A 143 -5.21 0.12 -7.45
C PHE A 143 -5.33 1.35 -6.56
N PHE A 144 -4.86 1.24 -5.35
CA PHE A 144 -4.69 2.33 -4.40
C PHE A 144 -3.36 2.19 -3.66
N ALA A 145 -2.85 3.30 -3.11
CA ALA A 145 -1.64 3.29 -2.31
C ALA A 145 -1.97 3.58 -0.85
N TYR A 146 -1.35 2.82 0.08
CA TYR A 146 -1.60 3.00 1.50
C TYR A 146 -0.36 2.76 2.35
N LYS A 147 -0.34 3.32 3.58
CA LYS A 147 0.65 3.04 4.61
C LYS A 147 0.32 1.72 5.31
N THR A 148 1.32 0.89 5.55
CA THR A 148 1.16 -0.40 6.23
C THR A 148 0.94 -0.28 7.75
N ALA A 149 0.94 0.94 8.28
CA ALA A 149 0.63 1.26 9.66
C ALA A 149 -0.75 1.90 9.78
N GLY A 150 -1.58 1.41 10.69
CA GLY A 150 -2.94 1.89 10.95
C GLY A 150 -3.93 0.74 11.16
N ASN A 151 -5.19 1.08 11.39
CA ASN A 151 -6.26 0.12 11.66
C ASN A 151 -7.51 0.37 10.78
N CYS A 152 -7.49 1.43 9.98
CA CYS A 152 -8.58 1.82 9.12
C CYS A 152 -8.05 2.14 7.73
N ILE A 153 -8.54 1.43 6.71
CA ILE A 153 -7.99 1.55 5.36
C ILE A 153 -8.15 2.96 4.78
N ASP A 154 -9.21 3.68 5.12
CA ASP A 154 -9.40 5.04 4.65
C ASP A 154 -8.36 6.01 5.23
N GLU A 155 -7.94 5.81 6.49
CA GLU A 155 -6.89 6.61 7.15
C GLU A 155 -5.48 6.23 6.69
N MET A 156 -5.27 4.94 6.37
CA MET A 156 -4.01 4.43 5.85
C MET A 156 -3.77 4.87 4.40
N THR A 157 -4.83 5.18 3.64
CA THR A 157 -4.78 5.45 2.21
C THR A 157 -4.11 6.79 1.91
N ILE A 158 -3.10 6.75 1.03
CA ILE A 158 -2.39 7.92 0.53
C ILE A 158 -3.02 8.41 -0.77
N GLN A 159 -3.38 7.47 -1.66
CA GLN A 159 -3.95 7.79 -2.96
C GLN A 159 -4.91 6.70 -3.43
N ASN A 160 -6.10 7.11 -3.85
CA ASN A 160 -7.13 6.25 -4.43
C ASN A 160 -8.02 7.07 -5.39
N PRO A 161 -8.14 6.69 -6.68
CA PRO A 161 -7.41 5.61 -7.35
C PRO A 161 -5.94 5.96 -7.65
N LEU A 162 -5.08 4.94 -7.76
CA LEU A 162 -3.69 5.08 -8.16
C LEU A 162 -3.50 4.69 -9.63
N ALA A 163 -4.02 3.54 -10.04
CA ALA A 163 -3.86 2.98 -11.38
C ALA A 163 -5.03 2.04 -11.71
N MET A 164 -5.19 1.72 -13.00
CA MET A 164 -6.14 0.72 -13.48
C MET A 164 -5.41 -0.59 -13.79
N LYS A 165 -5.87 -1.70 -13.21
CA LYS A 165 -5.34 -3.04 -13.52
C LYS A 165 -5.82 -3.51 -14.88
N ALA A 166 -4.88 -3.98 -15.69
CA ALA A 166 -5.17 -4.66 -16.94
C ALA A 166 -4.25 -5.88 -17.13
N ALA A 167 -4.73 -6.92 -17.78
CA ALA A 167 -3.94 -8.11 -18.08
C ALA A 167 -4.28 -8.67 -19.47
N PHE A 168 -3.22 -9.11 -20.19
CA PHE A 168 -3.32 -9.52 -21.60
C PHE A 168 -2.78 -10.93 -21.86
N GLY A 169 -2.29 -11.59 -20.81
CA GLY A 169 -1.57 -12.86 -20.90
C GLY A 169 -2.44 -14.09 -20.65
N GLU A 170 -1.81 -15.08 -20.03
CA GLU A 170 -2.43 -16.38 -19.78
C GLU A 170 -3.49 -16.34 -18.68
N ASN A 171 -3.40 -15.41 -17.74
CA ASN A 171 -4.34 -15.37 -16.63
C ASN A 171 -5.79 -15.08 -17.09
N PRO A 172 -6.09 -14.02 -17.86
CA PRO A 172 -7.44 -13.82 -18.39
C PRO A 172 -7.90 -14.99 -19.27
N LYS A 173 -7.02 -15.53 -20.11
CA LYS A 173 -7.34 -16.68 -20.96
C LYS A 173 -7.71 -17.90 -20.14
N ARG A 174 -7.02 -18.18 -19.04
CA ARG A 174 -7.30 -19.31 -18.14
C ARG A 174 -8.57 -19.09 -17.33
N CYS A 175 -8.74 -17.91 -16.73
CA CYS A 175 -9.86 -17.64 -15.84
C CYS A 175 -11.23 -17.64 -16.57
N TYR A 176 -11.25 -17.25 -17.86
CA TYR A 176 -12.48 -17.14 -18.63
C TYR A 176 -12.60 -18.21 -19.75
N LYS A 177 -11.75 -19.24 -19.71
CA LYS A 177 -11.75 -20.32 -20.70
C LYS A 177 -13.12 -21.01 -20.81
N GLY A 178 -13.60 -21.17 -22.04
CA GLY A 178 -14.90 -21.82 -22.31
C GLY A 178 -16.12 -20.96 -21.98
N ASN A 179 -15.91 -19.72 -21.52
CA ASN A 179 -16.99 -18.79 -21.21
C ASN A 179 -16.94 -17.52 -22.09
N LYS A 180 -15.89 -16.70 -21.94
CA LYS A 180 -15.78 -15.43 -22.66
C LYS A 180 -14.45 -15.28 -23.41
N ILE A 181 -13.40 -16.01 -23.00
CA ILE A 181 -12.06 -15.86 -23.56
C ILE A 181 -11.41 -17.22 -23.77
N ASP A 182 -11.13 -17.56 -25.04
CA ASP A 182 -10.35 -18.76 -25.40
C ASP A 182 -9.00 -18.41 -26.05
N THR A 183 -8.86 -17.19 -26.55
CA THR A 183 -7.67 -16.78 -27.30
C THR A 183 -7.20 -15.39 -26.91
N ARG A 184 -5.90 -15.09 -27.16
CA ARG A 184 -5.36 -13.74 -27.04
C ARG A 184 -6.00 -12.73 -27.99
N MET A 185 -6.57 -13.20 -29.10
CA MET A 185 -7.34 -12.35 -30.01
C MET A 185 -8.58 -11.78 -29.32
N GLN A 186 -9.29 -12.61 -28.54
CA GLN A 186 -10.47 -12.16 -27.78
C GLN A 186 -10.10 -11.17 -26.70
N ILE A 187 -8.99 -11.37 -25.98
CA ILE A 187 -8.48 -10.40 -24.97
C ILE A 187 -8.26 -9.03 -25.62
N SER A 188 -7.56 -9.02 -26.77
CA SER A 188 -7.27 -7.79 -27.49
C SER A 188 -8.53 -7.13 -28.07
N ALA A 189 -9.51 -7.93 -28.52
CA ALA A 189 -10.79 -7.41 -28.99
C ALA A 189 -11.57 -6.71 -27.88
N LEU A 190 -11.74 -7.37 -26.73
CA LEU A 190 -12.42 -6.80 -25.55
C LEU A 190 -11.79 -5.50 -25.11
N LEU A 191 -10.46 -5.43 -25.04
CA LEU A 191 -9.76 -4.21 -24.68
C LEU A 191 -10.05 -3.07 -25.66
N ARG A 192 -9.87 -3.32 -26.98
CA ARG A 192 -10.14 -2.31 -28.02
C ARG A 192 -11.59 -1.82 -28.01
N GLU A 193 -12.55 -2.74 -27.86
CA GLU A 193 -13.97 -2.36 -27.80
C GLU A 193 -14.26 -1.48 -26.59
N THR A 194 -13.72 -1.84 -25.42
CA THR A 194 -13.92 -1.07 -24.18
C THR A 194 -13.34 0.33 -24.32
N LEU A 195 -12.09 0.45 -24.79
CA LEU A 195 -11.45 1.76 -25.00
C LEU A 195 -12.16 2.58 -26.09
N ALA A 196 -12.64 1.95 -27.17
CA ALA A 196 -13.39 2.64 -28.21
C ALA A 196 -14.76 3.15 -27.72
N LYS A 197 -15.43 2.40 -26.85
CA LYS A 197 -16.67 2.85 -26.19
C LYS A 197 -16.41 4.04 -25.28
N THR A 198 -15.40 3.97 -24.45
CA THR A 198 -15.04 5.04 -23.51
C THR A 198 -14.66 6.34 -24.22
N LYS A 199 -14.00 6.26 -25.39
CA LYS A 199 -13.61 7.46 -26.18
C LYS A 199 -14.80 8.23 -26.76
N LYS A 200 -16.00 7.63 -26.83
CA LYS A 200 -17.22 8.26 -27.35
C LYS A 200 -17.98 9.09 -26.31
N TYR A 201 -17.57 9.02 -25.05
CA TYR A 201 -18.06 9.84 -23.95
C TYR A 201 -17.13 11.04 -23.73
#